data_70f099b3ab3549505781812b354b3d8b
#
_entry.id   70f099b3ab3549505781812b354b3d8b
#
_cell.length_a   1.000
_cell.length_b   1.000
_cell.length_c   1.000
_cell.angle_alpha   90.00
_cell.angle_beta   90.00
_cell.angle_gamma   90.00
#
_symmetry.space_group_name_H-M   'P 1'
#
loop_
_entity.id
_entity.type
_entity.pdbx_description
1 polymer ?
#
loop_
_entity_poly.entity_id
_entity_poly.type
_entity_poly.pdbx_seq_one_letter_code
_entity_poly.pdbx_strand_id
1 'polypeptide(L)'
;SALIDTMVTLPELEQRLKFSIEEGGRIADRASAPLAGLRQQWQGLRQERRDKLQDLLRLLAPFLQDSVIAQRHGRPVLAVKAGAVAQVPGQVHDSSASGSTVFVEPRSVLTIGNRLTDLEGRIRDEERKVLIELSAVVADDHPVLLQLVSILLQLDLALARGRYGRFLGGTAPRMEASAAAPFRFETLRHPLLVWQHKRAGGPAVVPVSMEVSVDLRVVAITGPNTGGKTVTLKSIGLASLMARAGLLLP
;
A
#
# COMPACT_ATOMS: atom_id res chain seq x y z
N SER A 1 -18.65 -3.78 24.51
CA SER A 1 -19.52 -3.37 23.39
C SER A 1 -19.75 -4.59 22.50
N ALA A 2 -21.02 -4.85 22.13
CA ALA A 2 -21.39 -6.06 21.40
C ALA A 2 -20.56 -6.32 20.12
N LEU A 3 -20.08 -5.28 19.44
CA LEU A 3 -19.22 -5.41 18.26
C LEU A 3 -17.83 -5.95 18.59
N ILE A 4 -17.23 -5.52 19.69
CA ILE A 4 -15.89 -5.98 20.11
C ILE A 4 -15.97 -7.43 20.58
N ASP A 5 -17.05 -7.81 21.23
CA ASP A 5 -17.26 -9.14 21.78
C ASP A 5 -17.44 -10.21 20.67
N THR A 6 -17.73 -9.78 19.43
CA THR A 6 -17.85 -10.66 18.25
C THR A 6 -16.57 -10.74 17.42
N MET A 7 -15.49 -10.04 17.82
CA MET A 7 -14.20 -10.12 17.12
C MET A 7 -13.51 -11.45 17.44
N VAL A 8 -13.22 -12.20 16.39
CA VAL A 8 -12.41 -13.42 16.46
C VAL A 8 -11.00 -13.10 16.00
N THR A 9 -10.00 -13.52 16.77
CA THR A 9 -8.59 -13.41 16.35
C THR A 9 -8.15 -14.71 15.68
N LEU A 10 -7.20 -14.60 14.75
CA LEU A 10 -6.64 -15.73 13.99
C LEU A 10 -5.14 -15.87 14.27
N PRO A 11 -4.74 -16.23 15.50
CA PRO A 11 -3.34 -16.24 15.91
C PRO A 11 -2.49 -17.26 15.13
N GLU A 12 -3.06 -18.41 14.77
CA GLU A 12 -2.35 -19.44 13.97
C GLU A 12 -2.07 -18.95 12.55
N LEU A 13 -3.06 -18.34 11.90
CA LEU A 13 -2.89 -17.73 10.60
C LEU A 13 -1.83 -16.61 10.65
N GLU A 14 -1.93 -15.71 11.63
CA GLU A 14 -0.99 -14.63 11.82
C GLU A 14 0.44 -15.14 12.02
N GLN A 15 0.62 -16.15 12.86
CA GLN A 15 1.93 -16.76 13.12
C GLN A 15 2.48 -17.42 11.85
N ARG A 16 1.66 -18.13 11.08
CA ARG A 16 2.06 -18.79 9.84
C ARG A 16 2.50 -17.77 8.79
N LEU A 17 1.74 -16.68 8.64
CA LEU A 17 2.10 -15.60 7.72
C LEU A 17 3.41 -14.91 8.14
N LYS A 18 3.57 -14.55 9.41
CA LYS A 18 4.79 -13.94 9.95
C LYS A 18 6.00 -14.87 9.86
N PHE A 19 5.79 -16.18 9.99
CA PHE A 19 6.85 -17.16 9.79
C PHE A 19 7.30 -17.24 8.34
N SER A 20 6.37 -17.15 7.39
CA SER A 20 6.62 -17.40 5.98
C SER A 20 6.99 -16.16 5.16
N ILE A 21 6.57 -14.96 5.61
CA ILE A 21 6.76 -13.70 4.90
C ILE A 21 7.55 -12.72 5.77
N GLU A 22 8.61 -12.16 5.21
CA GLU A 22 9.44 -11.11 5.85
C GLU A 22 8.86 -9.71 5.62
N GLU A 23 9.33 -8.74 6.40
CA GLU A 23 9.04 -7.33 6.14
C GLU A 23 9.45 -6.97 4.71
N GLY A 24 8.52 -6.33 3.97
CA GLY A 24 8.71 -6.05 2.54
C GLY A 24 8.14 -7.10 1.59
N GLY A 25 7.50 -8.18 2.10
CA GLY A 25 6.73 -9.12 1.29
C GLY A 25 7.57 -10.25 0.65
N ARG A 26 8.84 -10.39 1.02
CA ARG A 26 9.69 -11.49 0.54
C ARG A 26 9.35 -12.78 1.30
N ILE A 27 9.32 -13.91 0.57
CA ILE A 27 9.21 -15.22 1.20
C ILE A 27 10.48 -15.54 1.97
N ALA A 28 10.34 -15.88 3.24
CA ALA A 28 11.45 -16.22 4.12
C ALA A 28 12.07 -17.58 3.74
N ASP A 29 13.36 -17.73 3.93
CA ASP A 29 14.06 -19.00 3.67
C ASP A 29 13.52 -20.15 4.54
N ARG A 30 13.10 -19.84 5.76
CA ARG A 30 12.47 -20.78 6.70
C ARG A 30 11.08 -21.27 6.27
N ALA A 31 10.44 -20.60 5.32
CA ALA A 31 9.12 -21.00 4.83
C ALA A 31 9.14 -22.32 4.06
N SER A 32 10.28 -22.65 3.43
CA SER A 32 10.45 -23.87 2.64
C SER A 32 11.91 -24.31 2.68
N ALA A 33 12.17 -25.53 3.14
CA ALA A 33 13.52 -26.10 3.14
C ALA A 33 14.13 -26.20 1.72
N PRO A 34 13.37 -26.60 0.66
CA PRO A 34 13.83 -26.50 -0.71
C PRO A 34 14.22 -25.10 -1.15
N LEU A 35 13.45 -24.07 -0.76
CA LEU A 35 13.73 -22.66 -1.09
C LEU A 35 15.06 -22.21 -0.49
N ALA A 36 15.27 -22.51 0.80
CA ALA A 36 16.53 -22.20 1.48
C ALA A 36 17.73 -22.84 0.77
N GLY A 37 17.62 -24.13 0.42
CA GLY A 37 18.68 -24.86 -0.31
C GLY A 37 18.95 -24.27 -1.69
N LEU A 38 17.91 -23.92 -2.46
CA LEU A 38 18.06 -23.31 -3.79
C LEU A 38 18.75 -21.94 -3.71
N ARG A 39 18.37 -21.10 -2.75
CA ARG A 39 18.96 -19.77 -2.54
C ARG A 39 20.42 -19.88 -2.10
N GLN A 40 20.74 -20.84 -1.23
CA GLN A 40 22.13 -21.11 -0.84
C GLN A 40 22.98 -21.54 -2.05
N GLN A 41 22.47 -22.45 -2.88
CA GLN A 41 23.15 -22.86 -4.11
C GLN A 41 23.35 -21.68 -5.08
N TRP A 42 22.32 -20.83 -5.23
CA TRP A 42 22.40 -19.64 -6.06
C TRP A 42 23.47 -18.66 -5.56
N GLN A 43 23.54 -18.43 -4.25
CA GLN A 43 24.57 -17.57 -3.65
C GLN A 43 25.97 -18.15 -3.88
N GLY A 44 26.15 -19.45 -3.70
CA GLY A 44 27.42 -20.15 -3.95
C GLY A 44 27.87 -20.00 -5.41
N LEU A 45 26.98 -20.29 -6.37
CA LEU A 45 27.28 -20.12 -7.80
C LEU A 45 27.53 -18.66 -8.20
N ARG A 46 26.84 -17.72 -7.58
CA ARG A 46 27.09 -16.29 -7.82
C ARG A 46 28.49 -15.87 -7.36
N GLN A 47 28.95 -16.42 -6.23
CA GLN A 47 30.30 -16.20 -5.75
C GLN A 47 31.34 -16.87 -6.67
N GLU A 48 31.13 -18.14 -7.02
CA GLU A 48 31.95 -18.85 -7.97
C GLU A 48 32.13 -18.11 -9.30
N ARG A 49 31.03 -17.58 -9.86
CA ARG A 49 31.06 -16.73 -11.07
C ARG A 49 31.93 -15.49 -10.89
N ARG A 50 31.81 -14.82 -9.73
CA ARG A 50 32.60 -13.63 -9.43
C ARG A 50 34.09 -13.92 -9.37
N ASP A 51 34.46 -14.98 -8.65
CA ASP A 51 35.84 -15.39 -8.49
C ASP A 51 36.44 -15.81 -9.84
N LYS A 52 35.67 -16.57 -10.61
CA LYS A 52 36.08 -16.98 -11.96
C LYS A 52 36.33 -15.82 -12.90
N LEU A 53 35.47 -14.80 -12.85
CA LEU A 53 35.63 -13.58 -13.64
C LEU A 53 36.89 -12.79 -13.23
N GLN A 54 37.17 -12.71 -11.93
CA GLN A 54 38.39 -12.06 -11.44
C GLN A 54 39.67 -12.78 -11.89
N ASP A 55 39.66 -14.11 -11.82
CA ASP A 55 40.77 -14.91 -12.29
C ASP A 55 41.01 -14.75 -13.81
N LEU A 56 39.90 -14.75 -14.58
CA LEU A 56 39.97 -14.51 -16.02
C LEU A 56 40.46 -13.12 -16.38
N LEU A 57 40.12 -12.10 -15.62
CA LEU A 57 40.64 -10.73 -15.81
C LEU A 57 42.19 -10.74 -15.67
N ARG A 58 42.73 -11.45 -14.69
CA ARG A 58 44.18 -11.54 -14.48
C ARG A 58 44.86 -12.36 -15.59
N LEU A 59 44.29 -13.53 -15.88
CA LEU A 59 44.87 -14.48 -16.86
C LEU A 59 44.87 -13.92 -18.30
N LEU A 60 43.79 -13.24 -18.66
CA LEU A 60 43.56 -12.72 -20.01
C LEU A 60 43.97 -11.28 -20.21
N ALA A 61 44.58 -10.63 -19.19
CA ALA A 61 44.97 -9.22 -19.21
C ALA A 61 45.67 -8.76 -20.51
N PRO A 62 46.57 -9.51 -21.13
CA PRO A 62 47.21 -9.10 -22.39
C PRO A 62 46.26 -8.95 -23.57
N PHE A 63 45.12 -9.68 -23.56
CA PHE A 63 44.15 -9.75 -24.63
C PHE A 63 42.97 -8.80 -24.41
N LEU A 64 42.85 -8.22 -23.20
CA LEU A 64 41.76 -7.30 -22.85
C LEU A 64 42.09 -5.87 -23.25
N GLN A 65 41.06 -5.15 -23.67
CA GLN A 65 41.12 -3.70 -23.88
C GLN A 65 41.13 -2.95 -22.56
N ASP A 66 40.26 -3.41 -21.61
CA ASP A 66 40.12 -2.87 -20.26
C ASP A 66 40.03 -4.01 -19.25
N SER A 67 40.64 -3.83 -18.06
CA SER A 67 40.58 -4.81 -16.96
C SER A 67 39.32 -4.64 -16.11
N VAL A 68 38.15 -4.50 -16.75
CA VAL A 68 36.86 -4.29 -16.10
C VAL A 68 35.85 -5.31 -16.60
N ILE A 69 35.03 -5.82 -15.69
CA ILE A 69 33.87 -6.66 -16.03
C ILE A 69 32.74 -5.72 -16.44
N ALA A 70 32.37 -5.76 -17.72
CA ALA A 70 31.23 -5.03 -18.24
C ALA A 70 29.95 -5.89 -18.18
N GLN A 71 28.79 -5.26 -18.37
CA GLN A 71 27.52 -5.97 -18.58
C GLN A 71 26.98 -5.69 -19.97
N ARG A 72 26.54 -6.75 -20.65
CA ARG A 72 25.79 -6.66 -21.92
C ARG A 72 24.61 -7.61 -21.87
N HIS A 73 23.40 -7.08 -22.13
CA HIS A 73 22.15 -7.87 -22.08
C HIS A 73 21.97 -8.67 -20.77
N GLY A 74 22.37 -8.08 -19.63
CA GLY A 74 22.29 -8.73 -18.32
C GLY A 74 23.38 -9.79 -18.05
N ARG A 75 24.32 -10.00 -18.99
CA ARG A 75 25.43 -10.96 -18.87
C ARG A 75 26.75 -10.24 -18.56
N PRO A 76 27.59 -10.79 -17.68
CA PRO A 76 28.92 -10.27 -17.44
C PRO A 76 29.86 -10.65 -18.60
N VAL A 77 30.54 -9.66 -19.16
CA VAL A 77 31.39 -9.81 -20.32
C VAL A 77 32.76 -9.16 -20.09
N LEU A 78 33.78 -9.63 -20.79
CA LEU A 78 35.10 -9.04 -20.85
C LEU A 78 35.27 -8.24 -22.13
N ALA A 79 35.89 -7.05 -22.02
CA ALA A 79 36.21 -6.20 -23.16
C ALA A 79 37.52 -6.69 -23.81
N VAL A 80 37.39 -7.44 -24.91
CA VAL A 80 38.52 -8.11 -25.61
C VAL A 80 38.93 -7.25 -26.81
N LYS A 81 40.24 -7.12 -27.06
CA LYS A 81 40.75 -6.49 -28.27
C LYS A 81 40.30 -7.28 -29.50
N ALA A 82 39.81 -6.64 -30.54
CA ALA A 82 39.24 -7.29 -31.73
C ALA A 82 40.17 -8.33 -32.34
N GLY A 83 41.46 -8.04 -32.41
CA GLY A 83 42.49 -8.97 -32.92
C GLY A 83 42.80 -10.15 -31.98
N ALA A 84 42.31 -10.17 -30.75
CA ALA A 84 42.61 -11.17 -29.74
C ALA A 84 41.38 -12.06 -29.37
N VAL A 85 40.26 -11.94 -30.07
CA VAL A 85 39.03 -12.68 -29.76
C VAL A 85 39.26 -14.22 -29.82
N ALA A 86 40.10 -14.72 -30.72
CA ALA A 86 40.38 -16.13 -30.80
C ALA A 86 41.07 -16.72 -29.56
N GLN A 87 41.73 -15.90 -28.74
CA GLN A 87 42.41 -16.29 -27.50
C GLN A 87 41.45 -16.31 -26.29
N VAL A 88 40.22 -15.81 -26.46
CA VAL A 88 39.21 -15.76 -25.39
C VAL A 88 37.97 -16.56 -25.81
N PRO A 89 37.98 -17.89 -25.62
CA PRO A 89 36.88 -18.74 -26.04
C PRO A 89 35.60 -18.37 -25.24
N GLY A 90 34.55 -17.99 -25.94
CA GLY A 90 33.32 -17.55 -25.33
C GLY A 90 32.27 -17.12 -26.35
N GLN A 91 31.19 -16.57 -25.85
CA GLN A 91 30.11 -16.01 -26.66
C GLN A 91 30.31 -14.51 -26.82
N VAL A 92 30.26 -14.02 -28.04
CA VAL A 92 30.24 -12.59 -28.36
C VAL A 92 28.82 -12.07 -28.13
N HIS A 93 28.69 -11.02 -27.32
CA HIS A 93 27.43 -10.37 -27.04
C HIS A 93 27.27 -9.02 -27.77
N ASP A 94 28.39 -8.32 -27.99
CA ASP A 94 28.38 -6.98 -28.57
C ASP A 94 29.76 -6.58 -29.07
N SER A 95 29.84 -5.49 -29.82
CA SER A 95 31.11 -4.85 -30.23
C SER A 95 31.01 -3.33 -30.07
N SER A 96 32.16 -2.68 -29.86
CA SER A 96 32.21 -1.21 -29.80
C SER A 96 31.87 -0.60 -31.16
N ALA A 97 31.38 0.64 -31.18
CA ALA A 97 31.05 1.37 -32.41
C ALA A 97 32.26 1.49 -33.37
N SER A 98 33.48 1.55 -32.84
CA SER A 98 34.71 1.56 -33.65
C SER A 98 35.17 0.16 -34.14
N GLY A 99 34.53 -0.91 -33.67
CA GLY A 99 34.93 -2.28 -33.94
C GLY A 99 36.25 -2.74 -33.28
N SER A 100 36.91 -1.86 -32.48
CA SER A 100 38.19 -2.17 -31.84
C SER A 100 38.09 -3.07 -30.61
N THR A 101 36.90 -3.17 -30.00
CA THR A 101 36.61 -3.95 -28.80
C THR A 101 35.43 -4.87 -29.02
N VAL A 102 35.56 -6.12 -28.60
CA VAL A 102 34.50 -7.14 -28.67
C VAL A 102 34.15 -7.55 -27.24
N PHE A 103 32.87 -7.57 -26.89
CA PHE A 103 32.41 -7.99 -25.58
C PHE A 103 32.09 -9.48 -25.56
N VAL A 104 32.95 -10.22 -24.88
CA VAL A 104 32.90 -11.70 -24.85
C VAL A 104 32.53 -12.19 -23.47
N GLU A 105 31.53 -13.07 -23.38
CA GLU A 105 31.24 -13.86 -22.17
C GLU A 105 32.09 -15.15 -22.27
N PRO A 106 33.08 -15.37 -21.39
CA PRO A 106 33.92 -16.55 -21.45
C PRO A 106 33.10 -17.83 -21.25
N ARG A 107 33.46 -18.90 -21.96
CA ARG A 107 32.73 -20.19 -21.94
C ARG A 107 32.48 -20.73 -20.53
N SER A 108 33.49 -20.64 -19.66
CA SER A 108 33.38 -21.09 -18.26
C SER A 108 32.37 -20.23 -17.44
N VAL A 109 32.27 -18.95 -17.73
CA VAL A 109 31.31 -18.03 -17.09
C VAL A 109 29.91 -18.26 -17.63
N LEU A 110 29.75 -18.46 -18.92
CA LEU A 110 28.47 -18.78 -19.58
C LEU A 110 27.81 -20.03 -18.94
N THR A 111 28.58 -21.08 -18.68
CA THR A 111 28.06 -22.30 -18.02
C THR A 111 27.50 -22.01 -16.63
N ILE A 112 28.24 -21.25 -15.83
CA ILE A 112 27.79 -20.85 -14.49
C ILE A 112 26.55 -19.92 -14.60
N GLY A 113 26.57 -19.01 -15.56
CA GLY A 113 25.47 -18.09 -15.81
C GLY A 113 24.16 -18.81 -16.16
N ASN A 114 24.21 -19.83 -16.99
CA ASN A 114 23.05 -20.65 -17.34
C ASN A 114 22.49 -21.43 -16.13
N ARG A 115 23.38 -21.99 -15.29
CA ARG A 115 22.97 -22.65 -14.04
C ARG A 115 22.32 -21.68 -13.06
N LEU A 116 22.80 -20.42 -12.98
CA LEU A 116 22.17 -19.38 -12.17
C LEU A 116 20.76 -19.06 -12.66
N THR A 117 20.56 -18.94 -13.97
CA THR A 117 19.24 -18.69 -14.56
C THR A 117 18.27 -19.85 -14.29
N ASP A 118 18.74 -21.10 -14.36
CA ASP A 118 17.93 -22.28 -14.00
C ASP A 118 17.52 -22.25 -12.52
N LEU A 119 18.47 -21.96 -11.62
CA LEU A 119 18.16 -21.82 -10.19
C LEU A 119 17.18 -20.68 -9.90
N GLU A 120 17.29 -19.56 -10.58
CA GLU A 120 16.34 -18.45 -10.44
C GLU A 120 14.94 -18.87 -10.88
N GLY A 121 14.80 -19.68 -11.91
CA GLY A 121 13.53 -20.29 -12.29
C GLY A 121 12.97 -21.17 -11.18
N ARG A 122 13.77 -22.10 -10.67
CA ARG A 122 13.38 -23.01 -9.59
C ARG A 122 13.05 -22.30 -8.28
N ILE A 123 13.76 -21.22 -7.95
CA ILE A 123 13.47 -20.38 -6.79
C ILE A 123 12.07 -19.74 -6.96
N ARG A 124 11.78 -19.14 -8.13
CA ARG A 124 10.45 -18.55 -8.39
C ARG A 124 9.33 -19.59 -8.32
N ASP A 125 9.56 -20.78 -8.84
CA ASP A 125 8.57 -21.85 -8.78
C ASP A 125 8.30 -22.30 -7.34
N GLU A 126 9.33 -22.39 -6.51
CA GLU A 126 9.21 -22.77 -5.12
C GLU A 126 8.53 -21.64 -4.29
N GLU A 127 8.90 -20.38 -4.51
CA GLU A 127 8.21 -19.22 -3.92
C GLU A 127 6.72 -19.24 -4.26
N ARG A 128 6.39 -19.56 -5.51
CA ARG A 128 4.99 -19.66 -5.95
C ARG A 128 4.23 -20.77 -5.22
N LYS A 129 4.86 -21.93 -4.97
CA LYS A 129 4.22 -23.01 -4.20
C LYS A 129 3.90 -22.55 -2.78
N VAL A 130 4.87 -21.92 -2.10
CA VAL A 130 4.65 -21.37 -0.76
C VAL A 130 3.48 -20.37 -0.76
N LEU A 131 3.43 -19.46 -1.76
CA LEU A 131 2.33 -18.50 -1.86
C LEU A 131 0.97 -19.16 -2.10
N ILE A 132 0.91 -20.22 -2.91
CA ILE A 132 -0.32 -20.99 -3.13
C ILE A 132 -0.80 -21.64 -1.82
N GLU A 133 0.11 -22.26 -1.08
CA GLU A 133 -0.20 -22.87 0.22
C GLU A 133 -0.71 -21.83 1.23
N LEU A 134 -0.03 -20.68 1.34
CA LEU A 134 -0.47 -19.60 2.22
C LEU A 134 -1.81 -19.02 1.80
N SER A 135 -2.04 -18.89 0.48
CA SER A 135 -3.32 -18.42 -0.05
C SER A 135 -4.47 -19.37 0.26
N ALA A 136 -4.21 -20.69 0.24
CA ALA A 136 -5.22 -21.68 0.63
C ALA A 136 -5.60 -21.53 2.11
N VAL A 137 -4.60 -21.39 3.00
CA VAL A 137 -4.85 -21.18 4.44
C VAL A 137 -5.65 -19.90 4.69
N VAL A 138 -5.32 -18.79 3.99
CA VAL A 138 -6.09 -17.53 4.07
C VAL A 138 -7.51 -17.71 3.55
N ALA A 139 -7.69 -18.53 2.49
CA ALA A 139 -9.01 -18.78 1.91
C ALA A 139 -9.92 -19.57 2.86
N ASP A 140 -9.39 -20.48 3.66
CA ASP A 140 -10.14 -21.22 4.67
C ASP A 140 -10.73 -20.28 5.75
N ASP A 141 -9.99 -19.23 6.12
CA ASP A 141 -10.41 -18.23 7.10
C ASP A 141 -11.14 -17.02 6.47
N HIS A 142 -11.40 -17.03 5.15
CA HIS A 142 -11.99 -15.91 4.42
C HIS A 142 -13.30 -15.36 5.04
N PRO A 143 -14.28 -16.18 5.48
CA PRO A 143 -15.49 -15.64 6.08
C PRO A 143 -15.23 -14.85 7.37
N VAL A 144 -14.30 -15.33 8.20
CA VAL A 144 -13.90 -14.66 9.45
C VAL A 144 -13.18 -13.36 9.16
N LEU A 145 -12.29 -13.34 8.18
CA LEU A 145 -11.57 -12.13 7.73
C LEU A 145 -12.54 -11.06 7.21
N LEU A 146 -13.56 -11.44 6.42
CA LEU A 146 -14.58 -10.51 5.96
C LEU A 146 -15.40 -9.93 7.11
N GLN A 147 -15.74 -10.75 8.10
CA GLN A 147 -16.43 -10.29 9.31
C GLN A 147 -15.56 -9.29 10.08
N LEU A 148 -14.28 -9.59 10.30
CA LEU A 148 -13.34 -8.67 10.96
C LEU A 148 -13.23 -7.34 10.23
N VAL A 149 -13.08 -7.35 8.90
CA VAL A 149 -13.05 -6.12 8.08
C VAL A 149 -14.35 -5.31 8.27
N SER A 150 -15.51 -5.97 8.25
CA SER A 150 -16.81 -5.31 8.48
C SER A 150 -16.87 -4.65 9.86
N ILE A 151 -16.42 -5.33 10.91
CA ILE A 151 -16.38 -4.78 12.28
C ILE A 151 -15.43 -3.58 12.35
N LEU A 152 -14.24 -3.70 11.78
CA LEU A 152 -13.25 -2.61 11.76
C LEU A 152 -13.77 -1.38 11.03
N LEU A 153 -14.45 -1.55 9.90
CA LEU A 153 -15.08 -0.45 9.17
C LEU A 153 -16.17 0.25 10.00
N GLN A 154 -16.99 -0.51 10.73
CA GLN A 154 -18.00 0.08 11.62
C GLN A 154 -17.37 0.85 12.78
N LEU A 155 -16.30 0.32 13.38
CA LEU A 155 -15.56 0.99 14.45
C LEU A 155 -14.89 2.26 13.95
N ASP A 156 -14.23 2.22 12.81
CA ASP A 156 -13.56 3.37 12.22
C ASP A 156 -14.57 4.47 11.90
N LEU A 157 -15.71 4.13 11.30
CA LEU A 157 -16.78 5.07 11.03
C LEU A 157 -17.35 5.69 12.33
N ALA A 158 -17.56 4.89 13.36
CA ALA A 158 -18.05 5.38 14.65
C ALA A 158 -17.04 6.34 15.30
N LEU A 159 -15.74 5.99 15.26
CA LEU A 159 -14.65 6.83 15.75
C LEU A 159 -14.54 8.15 14.96
N ALA A 160 -14.63 8.07 13.64
CA ALA A 160 -14.59 9.25 12.76
C ALA A 160 -15.74 10.22 13.08
N ARG A 161 -16.96 9.69 13.22
CA ARG A 161 -18.15 10.49 13.64
C ARG A 161 -17.96 11.10 15.01
N GLY A 162 -17.45 10.33 15.97
CA GLY A 162 -17.20 10.82 17.34
C GLY A 162 -16.11 11.91 17.38
N ARG A 163 -15.00 11.73 16.66
CA ARG A 163 -13.93 12.74 16.53
C ARG A 163 -14.43 14.02 15.89
N TYR A 164 -15.21 13.90 14.81
CA TYR A 164 -15.77 15.04 14.10
C TYR A 164 -16.76 15.80 15.00
N GLY A 165 -17.67 15.08 15.67
CA GLY A 165 -18.61 15.69 16.62
C GLY A 165 -17.92 16.42 17.78
N ARG A 166 -16.90 15.80 18.38
CA ARG A 166 -16.07 16.42 19.42
C ARG A 166 -15.39 17.70 18.91
N PHE A 167 -14.82 17.64 17.71
CA PHE A 167 -14.18 18.80 17.09
C PHE A 167 -15.17 19.96 16.90
N LEU A 168 -16.39 19.67 16.45
CA LEU A 168 -17.44 20.69 16.29
C LEU A 168 -18.03 21.18 17.63
N GLY A 169 -17.88 20.42 18.71
CA GLY A 169 -18.63 20.66 19.97
C GLY A 169 -20.10 20.27 19.83
N GLY A 170 -20.35 19.24 18.99
CA GLY A 170 -21.69 18.84 18.60
C GLY A 170 -22.37 17.92 19.62
N THR A 171 -23.68 17.91 19.57
CA THR A 171 -24.60 17.08 20.39
C THR A 171 -25.33 16.07 19.51
N ALA A 172 -25.75 14.95 20.09
CA ALA A 172 -26.54 13.96 19.38
C ALA A 172 -27.94 14.49 19.06
N PRO A 173 -28.37 14.49 17.78
CA PRO A 173 -29.74 14.87 17.46
C PRO A 173 -30.73 13.85 17.99
N ARG A 174 -31.85 14.30 18.51
CA ARG A 174 -32.96 13.44 18.87
C ARG A 174 -33.83 13.25 17.62
N MET A 175 -33.94 12.00 17.16
CA MET A 175 -34.74 11.62 15.98
C MET A 175 -36.11 11.15 16.46
N GLU A 176 -37.16 11.86 16.10
CA GLU A 176 -38.53 11.48 16.42
C GLU A 176 -39.12 10.65 15.27
N ALA A 177 -39.75 9.55 15.62
CA ALA A 177 -40.40 8.67 14.63
C ALA A 177 -41.79 9.22 14.20
N SER A 178 -42.39 10.12 14.98
CA SER A 178 -43.68 10.68 14.68
C SER A 178 -43.60 11.83 13.68
N ALA A 179 -44.36 11.74 12.59
CA ALA A 179 -44.53 12.83 11.64
C ALA A 179 -45.22 14.07 12.25
N ALA A 180 -45.80 13.94 13.45
CA ALA A 180 -46.46 15.03 14.19
C ALA A 180 -45.47 15.75 15.14
N ALA A 181 -44.22 15.36 15.22
CA ALA A 181 -43.25 16.05 16.04
C ALA A 181 -42.73 17.33 15.35
N PRO A 182 -42.58 18.45 16.09
CA PRO A 182 -42.04 19.68 15.54
C PRO A 182 -40.57 19.52 15.18
N PHE A 183 -40.15 20.19 14.13
CA PHE A 183 -38.75 20.26 13.74
C PHE A 183 -38.08 21.39 14.52
N ARG A 184 -37.14 21.06 15.42
CA ARG A 184 -36.56 22.01 16.36
C ARG A 184 -35.04 21.99 16.33
N PHE A 185 -34.43 23.14 16.17
CA PHE A 185 -33.02 23.39 16.40
C PHE A 185 -32.80 24.39 17.53
N GLU A 186 -31.89 24.09 18.42
CA GLU A 186 -31.42 24.95 19.47
C GLU A 186 -29.95 25.26 19.29
N THR A 187 -29.60 26.54 19.13
CA THR A 187 -28.22 27.03 19.02
C THR A 187 -27.40 26.35 17.92
N LEU A 188 -28.05 25.92 16.83
CA LEU A 188 -27.40 25.29 15.69
C LEU A 188 -26.35 26.21 15.04
N ARG A 189 -25.15 25.71 14.79
CA ARG A 189 -24.07 26.41 14.10
C ARG A 189 -23.76 25.75 12.78
N HIS A 190 -23.32 26.54 11.80
CA HIS A 190 -22.86 26.00 10.53
C HIS A 190 -21.50 25.26 10.70
N PRO A 191 -21.37 23.96 10.41
CA PRO A 191 -20.19 23.18 10.74
C PRO A 191 -18.92 23.70 10.06
N LEU A 192 -19.01 24.19 8.82
CA LEU A 192 -17.86 24.77 8.11
C LEU A 192 -17.41 26.09 8.77
N LEU A 193 -18.33 26.91 9.23
CA LEU A 193 -17.97 28.16 9.95
C LEU A 193 -17.34 27.84 11.30
N VAL A 194 -17.82 26.81 12.02
CA VAL A 194 -17.17 26.31 13.24
C VAL A 194 -15.77 25.86 12.94
N TRP A 195 -15.57 25.13 11.85
CA TRP A 195 -14.24 24.68 11.40
C TRP A 195 -13.31 25.86 11.09
N GLN A 196 -13.78 26.85 10.32
CA GLN A 196 -13.03 28.07 10.00
C GLN A 196 -12.64 28.85 11.26
N HIS A 197 -13.58 29.05 12.18
CA HIS A 197 -13.30 29.72 13.45
C HIS A 197 -12.19 29.00 14.25
N LYS A 198 -12.30 27.68 14.40
CA LYS A 198 -11.36 26.89 15.21
C LYS A 198 -9.98 26.69 14.56
N ARG A 199 -9.90 26.65 13.23
CA ARG A 199 -8.66 26.35 12.49
C ARG A 199 -7.97 27.59 11.93
N ALA A 200 -8.73 28.56 11.46
CA ALA A 200 -8.21 29.73 10.76
C ALA A 200 -8.40 31.05 11.53
N GLY A 201 -8.88 31.01 12.80
CA GLY A 201 -9.11 32.22 13.58
C GLY A 201 -10.22 33.12 13.02
N GLY A 202 -11.17 32.54 12.29
CA GLY A 202 -12.33 33.28 11.76
C GLY A 202 -13.23 33.85 12.85
N PRO A 203 -14.23 34.69 12.51
CA PRO A 203 -15.15 35.27 13.45
C PRO A 203 -15.95 34.20 14.20
N ALA A 204 -16.44 34.54 15.39
CA ALA A 204 -17.31 33.68 16.17
C ALA A 204 -18.61 33.36 15.40
N VAL A 205 -18.98 32.08 15.41
CA VAL A 205 -20.16 31.62 14.67
C VAL A 205 -21.43 31.96 15.45
N VAL A 206 -22.33 32.74 14.84
CA VAL A 206 -23.62 33.08 15.43
C VAL A 206 -24.54 31.87 15.35
N PRO A 207 -25.09 31.38 16.49
CA PRO A 207 -25.99 30.23 16.48
C PRO A 207 -27.39 30.64 15.98
N VAL A 208 -28.10 29.65 15.44
CA VAL A 208 -29.50 29.80 14.99
C VAL A 208 -30.39 28.85 15.78
N SER A 209 -31.47 29.38 16.33
CA SER A 209 -32.52 28.57 16.95
C SER A 209 -33.82 28.76 16.17
N MET A 210 -34.49 27.64 15.87
CA MET A 210 -35.72 27.64 15.11
C MET A 210 -36.59 26.44 15.50
N GLU A 211 -37.89 26.69 15.59
CA GLU A 211 -38.87 25.63 15.71
C GLU A 211 -39.90 25.76 14.59
N VAL A 212 -40.22 24.67 13.93
CA VAL A 212 -41.23 24.58 12.88
C VAL A 212 -42.26 23.56 13.34
N SER A 213 -43.46 24.03 13.62
CA SER A 213 -44.61 23.16 13.95
C SER A 213 -45.07 22.39 12.72
N VAL A 214 -45.75 21.29 12.93
CA VAL A 214 -46.24 20.40 11.87
C VAL A 214 -47.20 21.07 10.90
N ASP A 215 -47.97 22.06 11.42
CA ASP A 215 -48.95 22.78 10.65
C ASP A 215 -48.36 23.85 9.72
N LEU A 216 -47.13 24.23 9.96
CA LEU A 216 -46.41 25.22 9.15
C LEU A 216 -45.88 24.55 7.84
N ARG A 217 -46.43 25.01 6.71
CA ARG A 217 -46.01 24.50 5.37
C ARG A 217 -44.92 25.36 4.72
N VAL A 218 -44.79 26.61 5.14
CA VAL A 218 -43.84 27.57 4.56
C VAL A 218 -43.20 28.40 5.66
N VAL A 219 -41.89 28.49 5.63
CA VAL A 219 -41.09 29.39 6.48
C VAL A 219 -40.31 30.33 5.57
N ALA A 220 -40.54 31.63 5.71
CA ALA A 220 -39.82 32.66 4.96
C ALA A 220 -38.73 33.29 5.84
N ILE A 221 -37.47 33.23 5.37
CA ILE A 221 -36.32 33.86 6.03
C ILE A 221 -36.05 35.19 5.33
N THR A 222 -36.38 36.31 5.98
CA THR A 222 -36.24 37.67 5.43
C THR A 222 -35.12 38.43 6.14
N GLY A 223 -34.62 39.50 5.53
CA GLY A 223 -33.57 40.36 6.11
C GLY A 223 -32.60 40.91 5.07
N PRO A 224 -31.60 41.73 5.47
CA PRO A 224 -30.59 42.28 4.56
C PRO A 224 -29.70 41.19 3.96
N ASN A 225 -29.08 41.48 2.81
CA ASN A 225 -28.26 40.46 2.11
C ASN A 225 -27.04 39.99 2.92
N THR A 226 -26.52 40.81 3.82
CA THR A 226 -25.43 40.51 4.76
C THR A 226 -25.88 39.80 6.04
N GLY A 227 -27.18 39.61 6.23
CA GLY A 227 -27.81 39.12 7.48
C GLY A 227 -27.77 37.58 7.68
N GLY A 228 -27.00 36.83 6.92
CA GLY A 228 -26.84 35.40 7.17
C GLY A 228 -28.00 34.51 6.69
N LYS A 229 -28.99 35.00 5.92
CA LYS A 229 -30.14 34.23 5.42
C LYS A 229 -29.72 32.91 4.74
N THR A 230 -28.80 32.98 3.80
CA THR A 230 -28.30 31.83 3.06
C THR A 230 -27.55 30.84 3.96
N VAL A 231 -26.80 31.37 4.95
CA VAL A 231 -26.07 30.52 5.92
C VAL A 231 -27.08 29.78 6.81
N THR A 232 -28.11 30.45 7.28
CA THR A 232 -29.19 29.83 8.08
C THR A 232 -29.86 28.69 7.32
N LEU A 233 -30.27 28.93 6.07
CA LEU A 233 -30.89 27.89 5.23
C LEU A 233 -29.96 26.70 5.00
N LYS A 234 -28.69 26.98 4.69
CA LYS A 234 -27.66 25.91 4.50
C LYS A 234 -27.41 25.16 5.81
N SER A 235 -27.37 25.84 6.96
CA SER A 235 -27.16 25.20 8.26
C SER A 235 -28.27 24.19 8.57
N ILE A 236 -29.53 24.56 8.33
CA ILE A 236 -30.68 23.70 8.56
C ILE A 236 -30.66 22.48 7.63
N GLY A 237 -30.45 22.69 6.32
CA GLY A 237 -30.36 21.60 5.36
C GLY A 237 -29.21 20.65 5.66
N LEU A 238 -28.03 21.20 6.00
CA LEU A 238 -26.86 20.40 6.32
C LEU A 238 -27.03 19.65 7.65
N ALA A 239 -27.63 20.27 8.67
CA ALA A 239 -27.94 19.61 9.95
C ALA A 239 -28.88 18.41 9.74
N SER A 240 -29.88 18.54 8.89
CA SER A 240 -30.79 17.44 8.55
C SER A 240 -30.04 16.26 7.87
N LEU A 241 -29.13 16.55 6.94
CA LEU A 241 -28.31 15.54 6.29
C LEU A 241 -27.31 14.89 7.28
N MET A 242 -26.69 15.71 8.13
CA MET A 242 -25.77 15.23 9.17
C MET A 242 -26.47 14.30 10.17
N ALA A 243 -27.65 14.68 10.64
CA ALA A 243 -28.46 13.85 11.55
C ALA A 243 -28.78 12.48 10.92
N ARG A 244 -29.22 12.47 9.66
CA ARG A 244 -29.49 11.22 8.90
C ARG A 244 -28.24 10.38 8.67
N ALA A 245 -27.06 11.00 8.57
CA ALA A 245 -25.78 10.32 8.46
C ALA A 245 -25.23 9.85 9.82
N GLY A 246 -25.93 10.08 10.94
CA GLY A 246 -25.49 9.72 12.28
C GLY A 246 -24.36 10.57 12.82
N LEU A 247 -24.26 11.84 12.38
CA LEU A 247 -23.29 12.82 12.86
C LEU A 247 -23.88 13.64 14.00
N LEU A 248 -23.02 14.09 14.92
CA LEU A 248 -23.36 15.06 15.95
C LEU A 248 -23.52 16.45 15.32
N LEU A 249 -24.48 17.22 15.80
CA LEU A 249 -24.80 18.57 15.30
C LEU A 249 -24.13 19.67 16.15
N PRO A 250 -23.45 20.66 15.57
CA PRO A 250 -22.79 21.74 16.26
C PRO A 250 -23.72 22.80 16.76
#